data_040d8351398527991acebbc5da8787b2
#
_entry.id   040d8351398527991acebbc5da8787b2
#
_cell.length_a   1.000
_cell.length_b   1.000
_cell.length_c   1.000
_cell.angle_alpha   90.00
_cell.angle_beta   90.00
_cell.angle_gamma   90.00
#
_symmetry.space_group_name_H-M   'P 1'
#
loop_
_entity.id
_entity.type
_entity.pdbx_description
1 polymer ?
#
loop_
_entity_poly.entity_id
_entity_poly.type
_entity_poly.pdbx_seq_one_letter_code
_entity_poly.pdbx_strand_id
1 'polypeptide(L)'
;VQIKAGAIGGLLNVQDEIIPDLMKNLDEVAYRLSREINVAHQNGTGLDGESGRSFFQFNLPSGAVVSGTEEVLLEAPVRAAATIALTGDIKTNLNNIAAGQSGARGDNSAANQIVQVRDKLLFADDTLNVFDFYNSSVVTFGGRTQANARQLNSAELIREQLESRYQDISGVSIDEELVDILIAQSVFQAAARLMTTIDGMTDTVINRMAPR
;
A
#
# COMPACT_ATOMS: atom_id res chain seq x y z
N VAL A 1 -15.31 6.08 13.78
CA VAL A 1 -13.95 6.58 14.07
C VAL A 1 -13.07 6.14 12.91
N GLN A 2 -12.59 7.07 12.09
CA GLN A 2 -11.61 6.76 11.03
C GLN A 2 -10.21 6.79 11.63
N ILE A 3 -9.56 5.63 11.67
CA ILE A 3 -8.16 5.52 12.09
C ILE A 3 -7.29 5.92 10.89
N LYS A 4 -6.65 7.11 10.97
CA LYS A 4 -5.84 7.67 9.87
C LYS A 4 -4.33 7.63 10.12
N ALA A 5 -3.90 7.14 11.29
CA ALA A 5 -2.50 7.18 11.69
C ALA A 5 -2.04 5.84 12.32
N GLY A 6 -0.72 5.67 12.41
CA GLY A 6 -0.09 4.45 12.90
C GLY A 6 -0.16 3.28 11.91
N ALA A 7 0.28 2.11 12.34
CA ALA A 7 0.34 0.91 11.49
C ALA A 7 -1.04 0.50 10.93
N ILE A 8 -2.10 0.61 11.74
CA ILE A 8 -3.46 0.29 11.31
C ILE A 8 -3.95 1.28 10.25
N GLY A 9 -3.72 2.59 10.45
CA GLY A 9 -4.08 3.61 9.46
C GLY A 9 -3.35 3.40 8.13
N GLY A 10 -2.06 3.03 8.18
CA GLY A 10 -1.29 2.68 6.99
C GLY A 10 -1.83 1.45 6.26
N LEU A 11 -2.19 0.39 6.97
CA LEU A 11 -2.79 -0.81 6.38
C LEU A 11 -4.15 -0.52 5.74
N LEU A 12 -4.99 0.28 6.39
CA LEU A 12 -6.27 0.72 5.83
C LEU A 12 -6.08 1.56 4.56
N ASN A 13 -5.11 2.47 4.53
CA ASN A 13 -4.79 3.25 3.33
C ASN A 13 -4.34 2.36 2.17
N VAL A 14 -3.50 1.35 2.44
CA VAL A 14 -3.12 0.37 1.41
C VAL A 14 -4.32 -0.41 0.90
N GLN A 15 -5.20 -0.86 1.78
CA GLN A 15 -6.38 -1.65 1.44
C GLN A 15 -7.44 -0.83 0.69
N ASP A 16 -7.70 0.40 1.14
CA ASP A 16 -8.85 1.18 0.69
C ASP A 16 -8.52 2.12 -0.49
N GLU A 17 -7.24 2.49 -0.68
CA GLU A 17 -6.82 3.42 -1.71
C GLU A 17 -5.79 2.82 -2.68
N ILE A 18 -4.65 2.31 -2.17
CA ILE A 18 -3.52 1.95 -3.04
C ILE A 18 -3.83 0.70 -3.87
N ILE A 19 -4.35 -0.35 -3.24
CA ILE A 19 -4.69 -1.61 -3.94
C ILE A 19 -5.84 -1.40 -4.94
N PRO A 20 -6.96 -0.73 -4.58
CA PRO A 20 -8.02 -0.45 -5.54
C PRO A 20 -7.58 0.41 -6.72
N ASP A 21 -6.76 1.44 -6.51
CA ASP A 21 -6.22 2.27 -7.60
C ASP A 21 -5.39 1.42 -8.57
N LEU A 22 -4.50 0.57 -8.04
CA LEU A 22 -3.67 -0.31 -8.87
C LEU A 22 -4.51 -1.33 -9.65
N MET A 23 -5.50 -1.93 -8.97
CA MET A 23 -6.43 -2.87 -9.62
C MET A 23 -7.24 -2.18 -10.71
N LYS A 24 -7.73 -0.97 -10.48
CA LYS A 24 -8.45 -0.18 -11.48
C LYS A 24 -7.60 0.09 -12.72
N ASN A 25 -6.34 0.46 -12.55
CA ASN A 25 -5.44 0.68 -13.68
C ASN A 25 -5.19 -0.60 -14.48
N LEU A 26 -4.99 -1.73 -13.79
CA LEU A 26 -4.83 -3.03 -14.46
C LEU A 26 -6.12 -3.49 -15.18
N ASP A 27 -7.26 -3.26 -14.56
CA ASP A 27 -8.57 -3.57 -15.16
C ASP A 27 -8.82 -2.71 -16.40
N GLU A 28 -8.45 -1.43 -16.37
CA GLU A 28 -8.54 -0.55 -17.52
C GLU A 28 -7.63 -1.00 -18.67
N VAL A 29 -6.39 -1.40 -18.36
CA VAL A 29 -5.48 -1.98 -19.35
C VAL A 29 -6.08 -3.23 -19.99
N ALA A 30 -6.53 -4.18 -19.18
CA ALA A 30 -7.09 -5.44 -19.66
C ALA A 30 -8.34 -5.21 -20.52
N TYR A 31 -9.21 -4.31 -20.09
CA TYR A 31 -10.47 -4.01 -20.79
C TYR A 31 -10.22 -3.32 -22.14
N ARG A 32 -9.48 -2.20 -22.15
CA ARG A 32 -9.25 -1.43 -23.39
C ARG A 32 -8.44 -2.21 -24.41
N LEU A 33 -7.39 -2.92 -23.94
CA LEU A 33 -6.57 -3.75 -24.81
C LEU A 33 -7.40 -4.89 -25.45
N SER A 34 -8.18 -5.62 -24.64
CA SER A 34 -9.00 -6.72 -25.14
C SER A 34 -10.09 -6.24 -26.10
N ARG A 35 -10.69 -5.08 -25.82
CA ARG A 35 -11.69 -4.45 -26.72
C ARG A 35 -11.10 -4.17 -28.10
N GLU A 36 -9.95 -3.50 -28.15
CA GLU A 36 -9.32 -3.15 -29.42
C GLU A 36 -8.84 -4.38 -30.20
N ILE A 37 -8.32 -5.38 -29.50
CA ILE A 37 -7.96 -6.66 -30.12
C ILE A 37 -9.22 -7.37 -30.64
N ASN A 38 -10.31 -7.37 -29.88
CA ASN A 38 -11.56 -7.98 -30.32
C ASN A 38 -12.12 -7.28 -31.57
N VAL A 39 -12.08 -5.94 -31.61
CA VAL A 39 -12.52 -5.19 -32.80
C VAL A 39 -11.68 -5.57 -34.03
N ALA A 40 -10.34 -5.61 -33.88
CA ALA A 40 -9.48 -6.02 -34.97
C ALA A 40 -9.70 -7.46 -35.40
N HIS A 41 -9.91 -8.38 -34.47
CA HIS A 41 -10.15 -9.81 -34.71
C HIS A 41 -11.52 -10.07 -35.34
N GLN A 42 -12.59 -9.37 -34.91
CA GLN A 42 -13.93 -9.48 -35.49
C GLN A 42 -13.98 -9.01 -36.94
N ASN A 43 -13.16 -8.04 -37.32
CA ASN A 43 -13.01 -7.56 -38.70
C ASN A 43 -12.15 -8.48 -39.55
N GLY A 44 -11.52 -9.49 -38.96
CA GLY A 44 -10.70 -10.47 -39.64
C GLY A 44 -11.46 -11.75 -39.96
N THR A 45 -10.83 -12.60 -40.76
CA THR A 45 -11.34 -13.90 -41.19
C THR A 45 -10.40 -15.00 -40.71
N GLY A 46 -10.94 -16.05 -40.07
CA GLY A 46 -10.21 -17.24 -39.69
C GLY A 46 -9.86 -18.13 -40.89
N LEU A 47 -9.03 -19.16 -40.63
CA LEU A 47 -8.73 -20.17 -41.68
C LEU A 47 -9.95 -21.03 -42.07
N ASP A 48 -10.99 -21.03 -41.27
CA ASP A 48 -12.28 -21.67 -41.55
C ASP A 48 -13.20 -20.83 -42.46
N GLY A 49 -12.78 -19.61 -42.82
CA GLY A 49 -13.51 -18.67 -43.66
C GLY A 49 -14.56 -17.83 -42.93
N GLU A 50 -14.69 -17.98 -41.61
CA GLU A 50 -15.65 -17.24 -40.81
C GLU A 50 -15.04 -16.00 -40.15
N SER A 51 -15.85 -14.98 -39.90
CA SER A 51 -15.47 -13.71 -39.27
C SER A 51 -16.40 -13.37 -38.09
N GLY A 52 -16.19 -12.23 -37.45
CA GLY A 52 -17.07 -11.71 -36.38
C GLY A 52 -16.85 -12.33 -34.99
N ARG A 53 -15.80 -13.14 -34.82
CA ARG A 53 -15.49 -13.76 -33.52
C ARG A 53 -14.66 -12.86 -32.64
N SER A 54 -14.99 -12.80 -31.35
CA SER A 54 -14.13 -12.16 -30.33
C SER A 54 -12.98 -13.07 -29.97
N PHE A 55 -11.80 -12.49 -29.73
CA PHE A 55 -10.62 -13.20 -29.26
C PHE A 55 -10.62 -13.37 -27.74
N PHE A 56 -10.96 -12.30 -27.01
CA PHE A 56 -11.07 -12.28 -25.56
C PHE A 56 -12.51 -12.16 -25.09
N GLN A 57 -12.76 -12.72 -23.91
CA GLN A 57 -14.01 -12.60 -23.15
C GLN A 57 -13.69 -12.30 -21.69
N PHE A 58 -14.69 -11.81 -20.94
CA PHE A 58 -14.60 -11.66 -19.49
C PHE A 58 -15.58 -12.63 -18.81
N ASN A 59 -15.07 -13.40 -17.87
CA ASN A 59 -15.86 -14.33 -17.05
C ASN A 59 -16.22 -13.60 -15.74
N LEU A 60 -17.41 -13.02 -15.69
CA LEU A 60 -17.86 -12.28 -14.50
C LEU A 60 -18.11 -13.23 -13.31
N PRO A 61 -17.95 -12.73 -12.06
CA PRO A 61 -18.26 -13.54 -10.87
C PRO A 61 -19.69 -14.04 -10.79
N SER A 62 -20.62 -13.39 -11.50
CA SER A 62 -22.02 -13.82 -11.66
C SER A 62 -22.19 -15.06 -12.55
N GLY A 63 -21.10 -15.57 -13.15
CA GLY A 63 -21.14 -16.63 -14.16
C GLY A 63 -21.51 -16.15 -15.57
N ALA A 64 -21.81 -14.88 -15.75
CA ALA A 64 -22.03 -14.30 -17.06
C ALA A 64 -20.71 -14.19 -17.83
N VAL A 65 -20.75 -14.47 -19.13
CA VAL A 65 -19.64 -14.29 -20.06
C VAL A 65 -19.98 -13.09 -20.93
N VAL A 66 -19.12 -12.09 -20.94
CA VAL A 66 -19.34 -10.86 -21.70
C VAL A 66 -18.25 -10.72 -22.74
N SER A 67 -18.65 -10.49 -23.99
CA SER A 67 -17.73 -10.09 -25.05
C SER A 67 -17.21 -8.69 -24.77
N GLY A 68 -15.88 -8.50 -24.83
CA GLY A 68 -15.24 -7.20 -24.53
C GLY A 68 -15.60 -6.06 -25.49
N THR A 69 -16.54 -6.28 -26.43
CA THR A 69 -17.04 -5.24 -27.35
C THR A 69 -18.35 -4.59 -26.87
N GLU A 70 -18.99 -5.12 -25.85
CA GLU A 70 -20.24 -4.57 -25.33
C GLU A 70 -19.98 -3.32 -24.46
N GLU A 71 -20.75 -2.26 -24.72
CA GLU A 71 -20.65 -0.96 -24.04
C GLU A 71 -21.04 -1.03 -22.55
N VAL A 72 -21.70 -2.09 -22.13
CA VAL A 72 -22.19 -2.34 -20.76
C VAL A 72 -21.06 -2.44 -19.72
N LEU A 73 -19.82 -2.65 -20.16
CA LEU A 73 -18.64 -2.76 -19.28
C LEU A 73 -17.98 -1.42 -18.95
N LEU A 74 -18.47 -0.30 -19.48
CA LEU A 74 -17.90 1.02 -19.26
C LEU A 74 -18.05 1.52 -17.81
N GLU A 75 -19.03 1.04 -17.05
CA GLU A 75 -19.27 1.54 -15.68
C GLU A 75 -18.64 0.72 -14.56
N ALA A 76 -18.26 -0.52 -14.78
CA ALA A 76 -17.43 -1.29 -13.86
C ALA A 76 -16.94 -2.60 -14.49
N PRO A 77 -15.80 -2.67 -15.11
CA PRO A 77 -15.13 -3.94 -15.33
C PRO A 77 -14.62 -4.44 -13.99
N VAL A 78 -15.53 -4.95 -13.18
CA VAL A 78 -15.17 -5.48 -11.87
C VAL A 78 -14.19 -6.62 -12.12
N ARG A 79 -12.89 -6.32 -11.96
CA ARG A 79 -11.78 -7.25 -12.06
C ARG A 79 -11.53 -7.77 -13.49
N ALA A 80 -11.57 -6.89 -14.49
CA ALA A 80 -11.30 -7.26 -15.89
C ALA A 80 -9.96 -7.97 -16.06
N ALA A 81 -8.91 -7.48 -15.38
CA ALA A 81 -7.59 -8.11 -15.40
C ALA A 81 -7.57 -9.54 -14.81
N ALA A 82 -8.44 -9.83 -13.85
CA ALA A 82 -8.54 -11.13 -13.23
C ALA A 82 -9.48 -12.10 -13.98
N THR A 83 -10.41 -11.56 -14.79
CA THR A 83 -11.48 -12.35 -15.43
C THR A 83 -11.30 -12.51 -16.94
N ILE A 84 -10.33 -11.80 -17.54
CA ILE A 84 -10.00 -11.91 -18.97
C ILE A 84 -9.61 -13.36 -19.31
N ALA A 85 -10.19 -13.85 -20.38
CA ALA A 85 -9.92 -15.21 -20.90
C ALA A 85 -10.06 -15.23 -22.43
N LEU A 86 -9.48 -16.23 -23.06
CA LEU A 86 -9.78 -16.52 -24.46
C LEU A 86 -11.22 -17.03 -24.59
N THR A 87 -11.89 -16.68 -25.68
CA THR A 87 -13.22 -17.21 -25.99
C THR A 87 -13.18 -18.73 -26.20
N GLY A 88 -14.32 -19.39 -26.01
CA GLY A 88 -14.45 -20.83 -26.22
C GLY A 88 -14.09 -21.24 -27.64
N ASP A 89 -14.49 -20.42 -28.63
CA ASP A 89 -14.21 -20.67 -30.04
C ASP A 89 -12.70 -20.74 -30.35
N ILE A 90 -11.94 -19.81 -29.78
CA ILE A 90 -10.46 -19.79 -29.96
C ILE A 90 -9.78 -20.93 -29.22
N LYS A 91 -10.29 -21.30 -28.02
CA LYS A 91 -9.73 -22.42 -27.24
C LYS A 91 -9.93 -23.77 -27.90
N THR A 92 -11.08 -23.94 -28.57
CA THR A 92 -11.44 -25.23 -29.18
C THR A 92 -10.78 -25.45 -30.53
N ASN A 93 -10.59 -24.38 -31.30
CA ASN A 93 -10.00 -24.48 -32.64
C ASN A 93 -9.16 -23.25 -32.99
N LEU A 94 -7.86 -23.42 -33.11
CA LEU A 94 -6.92 -22.35 -33.48
C LEU A 94 -7.13 -21.81 -34.90
N ASN A 95 -7.80 -22.56 -35.80
CA ASN A 95 -8.15 -22.07 -37.13
C ASN A 95 -9.17 -20.92 -37.08
N ASN A 96 -9.81 -20.71 -35.93
CA ASN A 96 -10.74 -19.61 -35.68
C ASN A 96 -10.02 -18.28 -35.42
N ILE A 97 -8.68 -18.30 -35.31
CA ILE A 97 -7.91 -17.08 -35.17
C ILE A 97 -7.89 -16.33 -36.51
N ALA A 98 -8.42 -15.11 -36.47
CA ALA A 98 -8.47 -14.25 -37.64
C ALA A 98 -7.12 -13.59 -37.89
N ALA A 99 -6.39 -14.04 -38.89
CA ALA A 99 -5.10 -13.47 -39.32
C ALA A 99 -5.23 -12.51 -40.50
N GLY A 100 -6.14 -12.79 -41.42
CA GLY A 100 -6.42 -11.99 -42.60
C GLY A 100 -7.79 -11.32 -42.56
N GLN A 101 -8.07 -10.45 -43.52
CA GLN A 101 -9.40 -9.83 -43.72
C GLN A 101 -10.09 -10.37 -44.99
N SER A 102 -9.29 -10.75 -46.00
CA SER A 102 -9.81 -11.19 -47.30
C SER A 102 -10.06 -12.70 -47.39
N GLY A 103 -9.65 -13.49 -46.41
CA GLY A 103 -9.61 -14.96 -46.50
C GLY A 103 -8.59 -15.54 -47.47
N ALA A 104 -7.80 -14.70 -48.14
CA ALA A 104 -6.76 -15.16 -49.05
C ALA A 104 -5.56 -15.76 -48.31
N ARG A 105 -4.93 -16.78 -48.94
CA ARG A 105 -3.72 -17.38 -48.36
C ARG A 105 -2.58 -16.35 -48.28
N GLY A 106 -1.98 -16.20 -47.09
CA GLY A 106 -0.91 -15.27 -46.81
C GLY A 106 -1.37 -13.86 -46.44
N ASP A 107 -2.67 -13.61 -46.40
CA ASP A 107 -3.21 -12.35 -45.86
C ASP A 107 -3.01 -12.30 -44.33
N ASN A 108 -2.24 -11.32 -43.88
CA ASN A 108 -1.97 -11.06 -42.45
C ASN A 108 -2.47 -9.70 -41.97
N SER A 109 -3.39 -9.10 -42.72
CA SER A 109 -3.88 -7.75 -42.45
C SER A 109 -4.52 -7.59 -41.08
N ALA A 110 -5.33 -8.56 -40.61
CA ALA A 110 -5.93 -8.54 -39.27
C ALA A 110 -4.86 -8.70 -38.16
N ALA A 111 -3.89 -9.59 -38.38
CA ALA A 111 -2.77 -9.74 -37.43
C ALA A 111 -1.95 -8.45 -37.33
N ASN A 112 -1.69 -7.74 -38.43
CA ASN A 112 -1.01 -6.45 -38.41
C ASN A 112 -1.83 -5.37 -37.68
N GLN A 113 -3.16 -5.37 -37.80
CA GLN A 113 -4.02 -4.45 -37.03
C GLN A 113 -3.93 -4.73 -35.53
N ILE A 114 -3.90 -6.00 -35.12
CA ILE A 114 -3.71 -6.38 -33.72
C ILE A 114 -2.35 -5.88 -33.19
N VAL A 115 -1.28 -6.00 -33.97
CA VAL A 115 0.03 -5.45 -33.60
C VAL A 115 0.00 -3.94 -33.43
N GLN A 116 -0.74 -3.23 -34.29
CA GLN A 116 -0.88 -1.76 -34.21
C GLN A 116 -1.66 -1.28 -32.95
N VAL A 117 -2.44 -2.15 -32.32
CA VAL A 117 -3.12 -1.83 -31.05
C VAL A 117 -2.12 -1.38 -29.97
N ARG A 118 -0.90 -1.93 -30.00
CA ARG A 118 0.18 -1.53 -29.08
C ARG A 118 0.46 -0.02 -29.09
N ASP A 119 0.41 0.58 -30.27
CA ASP A 119 0.80 1.97 -30.49
C ASP A 119 -0.41 2.93 -30.50
N LYS A 120 -1.63 2.39 -30.40
CA LYS A 120 -2.86 3.18 -30.30
C LYS A 120 -2.90 3.95 -28.99
N LEU A 121 -3.33 5.20 -29.06
CA LEU A 121 -3.63 6.03 -27.89
C LEU A 121 -5.02 5.65 -27.38
N LEU A 122 -5.09 4.98 -26.25
CA LEU A 122 -6.33 4.40 -25.71
C LEU A 122 -6.65 4.84 -24.27
N PHE A 123 -5.70 5.50 -23.62
CA PHE A 123 -5.76 5.83 -22.19
C PHE A 123 -5.61 7.33 -21.98
N ALA A 124 -6.07 7.83 -20.83
CA ALA A 124 -5.99 9.23 -20.44
C ALA A 124 -6.52 10.17 -21.54
N ASP A 125 -7.80 9.97 -21.91
CA ASP A 125 -8.47 10.72 -22.98
C ASP A 125 -7.72 10.65 -24.33
N ASP A 126 -7.35 9.43 -24.73
CA ASP A 126 -6.64 9.11 -25.97
C ASP A 126 -5.28 9.82 -26.14
N THR A 127 -4.58 10.02 -25.02
CA THR A 127 -3.23 10.65 -25.03
C THR A 127 -2.09 9.66 -24.80
N LEU A 128 -2.38 8.48 -24.21
CA LEU A 128 -1.38 7.48 -23.87
C LEU A 128 -1.67 6.14 -24.56
N ASN A 129 -0.62 5.47 -24.99
CA ASN A 129 -0.70 4.07 -25.40
C ASN A 129 -0.63 3.14 -24.16
N VAL A 130 -0.80 1.83 -24.35
CA VAL A 130 -0.82 0.85 -23.27
C VAL A 130 0.50 0.83 -22.47
N PHE A 131 1.63 0.97 -23.15
CA PHE A 131 2.95 0.92 -22.52
C PHE A 131 3.20 2.17 -21.64
N ASP A 132 2.89 3.35 -22.19
CA ASP A 132 3.05 4.62 -21.48
C ASP A 132 2.12 4.70 -20.27
N PHE A 133 0.88 4.25 -20.41
CA PHE A 133 -0.08 4.19 -19.30
C PHE A 133 0.38 3.24 -18.18
N TYR A 134 0.85 2.03 -18.56
CA TYR A 134 1.38 1.08 -17.58
C TYR A 134 2.62 1.64 -16.86
N ASN A 135 3.58 2.20 -17.61
CA ASN A 135 4.76 2.84 -17.03
C ASN A 135 4.40 4.00 -16.10
N SER A 136 3.46 4.85 -16.50
CA SER A 136 2.95 5.94 -15.64
C SER A 136 2.37 5.40 -14.33
N SER A 137 1.63 4.31 -14.38
CA SER A 137 1.07 3.65 -13.20
C SER A 137 2.17 3.11 -12.28
N VAL A 138 3.19 2.46 -12.85
CA VAL A 138 4.36 1.94 -12.09
C VAL A 138 5.16 3.08 -11.45
N VAL A 139 5.42 4.17 -12.20
CA VAL A 139 6.12 5.35 -11.68
C VAL A 139 5.34 6.00 -10.55
N THR A 140 4.02 6.14 -10.70
CA THR A 140 3.13 6.69 -9.65
C THR A 140 3.18 5.84 -8.39
N PHE A 141 3.09 4.52 -8.52
CA PHE A 141 3.20 3.59 -7.40
C PHE A 141 4.57 3.66 -6.72
N GLY A 142 5.66 3.69 -7.50
CA GLY A 142 7.02 3.86 -6.99
C GLY A 142 7.21 5.18 -6.24
N GLY A 143 6.66 6.27 -6.77
CA GLY A 143 6.67 7.59 -6.13
C GLY A 143 5.93 7.60 -4.79
N ARG A 144 4.75 6.97 -4.70
CA ARG A 144 3.99 6.80 -3.45
C ARG A 144 4.79 5.98 -2.43
N THR A 145 5.41 4.89 -2.86
CA THR A 145 6.25 4.04 -1.99
C THR A 145 7.43 4.83 -1.42
N GLN A 146 8.11 5.60 -2.26
CA GLN A 146 9.23 6.45 -1.81
C GLN A 146 8.76 7.57 -0.86
N ALA A 147 7.62 8.19 -1.13
CA ALA A 147 7.03 9.20 -0.25
C ALA A 147 6.70 8.63 1.13
N ASN A 148 6.09 7.44 1.16
CA ASN A 148 5.78 6.73 2.41
C ASN A 148 7.05 6.37 3.20
N ALA A 149 8.12 5.93 2.54
CA ALA A 149 9.39 5.64 3.19
C ALA A 149 10.02 6.90 3.82
N ARG A 150 9.97 8.04 3.14
CA ARG A 150 10.44 9.32 3.71
C ARG A 150 9.60 9.76 4.91
N GLN A 151 8.29 9.58 4.82
CA GLN A 151 7.37 9.92 5.92
C GLN A 151 7.61 9.03 7.14
N LEU A 152 7.86 7.74 6.95
CA LEU A 152 8.23 6.81 8.02
C LEU A 152 9.52 7.29 8.72
N ASN A 153 10.59 7.54 7.97
CA ASN A 153 11.85 8.02 8.53
C ASN A 153 11.67 9.33 9.32
N SER A 154 10.85 10.27 8.79
CA SER A 154 10.56 11.52 9.49
C SER A 154 9.79 11.28 10.80
N ALA A 155 8.83 10.36 10.79
CA ALA A 155 8.07 10.01 12.00
C ALA A 155 8.95 9.32 13.05
N GLU A 156 9.90 8.49 12.65
CA GLU A 156 10.88 7.85 13.53
C GLU A 156 11.78 8.89 14.19
N LEU A 157 12.32 9.85 13.43
CA LEU A 157 13.13 10.95 13.98
C LEU A 157 12.35 11.79 14.99
N ILE A 158 11.09 12.11 14.70
CA ILE A 158 10.23 12.85 15.64
C ILE A 158 9.99 12.02 16.90
N ARG A 159 9.74 10.72 16.76
CA ARG A 159 9.55 9.82 17.90
C ARG A 159 10.80 9.77 18.79
N GLU A 160 12.00 9.65 18.20
CA GLU A 160 13.27 9.68 18.94
C GLU A 160 13.46 11.01 19.67
N GLN A 161 13.17 12.13 19.02
CA GLN A 161 13.24 13.46 19.64
C GLN A 161 12.27 13.62 20.82
N LEU A 162 11.06 13.10 20.69
CA LEU A 162 10.07 13.13 21.77
C LEU A 162 10.47 12.21 22.93
N GLU A 163 11.01 11.03 22.62
CA GLU A 163 11.53 10.11 23.64
C GLU A 163 12.69 10.71 24.41
N SER A 164 13.65 11.35 23.70
CA SER A 164 14.76 12.07 24.35
C SER A 164 14.24 13.19 25.26
N ARG A 165 13.30 14.01 24.78
CA ARG A 165 12.69 15.05 25.61
C ARG A 165 11.92 14.50 26.80
N TYR A 166 11.25 13.38 26.65
CA TYR A 166 10.56 12.72 27.73
C TYR A 166 11.55 12.25 28.82
N GLN A 167 12.66 11.66 28.40
CA GLN A 167 13.75 11.28 29.31
C GLN A 167 14.41 12.47 30.03
N ASP A 168 14.60 13.59 29.32
CA ASP A 168 15.15 14.82 29.90
C ASP A 168 14.24 15.42 30.98
N ILE A 169 12.91 15.31 30.83
CA ILE A 169 11.94 15.90 31.77
C ILE A 169 11.55 14.95 32.92
N SER A 170 11.40 13.66 32.61
CA SER A 170 10.87 12.67 33.55
C SER A 170 11.86 11.53 33.85
N GLY A 171 13.03 11.56 33.26
CA GLY A 171 14.13 10.64 33.58
C GLY A 171 14.72 10.93 34.96
N VAL A 172 14.89 9.88 35.74
CA VAL A 172 15.57 9.98 37.04
C VAL A 172 17.06 10.07 36.76
N SER A 173 17.67 11.21 37.09
CA SER A 173 19.13 11.35 37.06
C SER A 173 19.72 10.59 38.24
N ILE A 174 20.52 9.55 37.95
CA ILE A 174 21.21 8.76 38.97
C ILE A 174 22.09 9.68 39.84
N ASP A 175 22.69 10.72 39.27
CA ASP A 175 23.51 11.68 40.00
C ASP A 175 22.69 12.53 40.95
N GLU A 176 21.48 12.96 40.60
CA GLU A 176 20.54 13.68 41.47
C GLU A 176 20.07 12.79 42.62
N GLU A 177 19.64 11.56 42.31
CA GLU A 177 19.24 10.60 43.34
C GLU A 177 20.38 10.26 44.32
N LEU A 178 21.63 10.17 43.80
CA LEU A 178 22.82 9.92 44.63
C LEU A 178 23.08 11.09 45.59
N VAL A 179 22.92 12.33 45.12
CA VAL A 179 23.02 13.54 45.96
C VAL A 179 21.92 13.55 47.01
N ASP A 180 20.70 13.23 46.68
CA ASP A 180 19.58 13.15 47.63
C ASP A 180 19.79 12.07 48.67
N ILE A 181 20.30 10.90 48.30
CA ILE A 181 20.73 9.85 49.23
C ILE A 181 21.79 10.34 50.19
N LEU A 182 22.83 11.05 49.71
CA LEU A 182 23.89 11.61 50.52
C LEU A 182 23.36 12.65 51.51
N ILE A 183 22.45 13.53 51.07
CA ILE A 183 21.76 14.49 51.94
C ILE A 183 20.98 13.76 53.01
N ALA A 184 20.14 12.76 52.63
CA ALA A 184 19.35 11.96 53.57
C ALA A 184 20.24 11.25 54.61
N GLN A 185 21.35 10.66 54.17
CA GLN A 185 22.34 10.06 55.08
C GLN A 185 22.96 11.09 56.05
N SER A 186 23.29 12.27 55.57
CA SER A 186 23.83 13.36 56.39
C SER A 186 22.80 13.82 57.45
N VAL A 187 21.57 14.01 57.07
CA VAL A 187 20.46 14.35 57.96
C VAL A 187 20.25 13.27 59.02
N PHE A 188 20.24 12.00 58.62
CA PHE A 188 20.12 10.87 59.56
C PHE A 188 21.26 10.84 60.59
N GLN A 189 22.51 11.04 60.16
CA GLN A 189 23.66 11.12 61.04
C GLN A 189 23.58 12.31 62.01
N ALA A 190 23.12 13.46 61.53
CA ALA A 190 22.90 14.63 62.40
C ALA A 190 21.81 14.38 63.44
N ALA A 191 20.69 13.76 63.04
CA ALA A 191 19.64 13.37 63.95
C ALA A 191 20.10 12.35 65.01
N ALA A 192 20.91 11.38 64.60
CA ALA A 192 21.47 10.39 65.57
C ALA A 192 22.38 11.05 66.61
N ARG A 193 23.23 12.03 66.18
CA ARG A 193 24.07 12.81 67.11
C ARG A 193 23.22 13.65 68.06
N LEU A 194 22.12 14.25 67.56
CA LEU A 194 21.23 15.03 68.39
C LEU A 194 20.57 14.14 69.45
N MET A 195 20.13 12.94 69.08
CA MET A 195 19.55 11.97 70.01
C MET A 195 20.55 11.57 71.14
N THR A 196 21.80 11.24 70.73
CA THR A 196 22.82 10.90 71.72
C THR A 196 23.17 12.09 72.63
N THR A 197 23.09 13.32 72.15
CA THR A 197 23.30 14.51 72.98
C THR A 197 22.14 14.73 73.95
N ILE A 198 20.89 14.54 73.47
CA ILE A 198 19.69 14.62 74.34
C ILE A 198 19.71 13.52 75.41
N ASP A 199 20.05 12.30 75.06
CA ASP A 199 20.19 11.19 76.03
C ASP A 199 21.27 11.52 77.09
N GLY A 200 22.40 12.06 76.69
CA GLY A 200 23.48 12.49 77.63
C GLY A 200 23.06 13.64 78.53
N MET A 201 22.27 14.62 77.99
CA MET A 201 21.69 15.68 78.80
C MET A 201 20.64 15.14 79.79
N THR A 202 19.78 14.22 79.36
CA THR A 202 18.79 13.61 80.18
C THR A 202 19.43 12.79 81.34
N ASP A 203 20.45 12.00 81.01
CA ASP A 203 21.22 11.28 82.00
C ASP A 203 21.85 12.22 83.06
N THR A 204 22.37 13.33 82.61
CA THR A 204 22.96 14.34 83.50
C THR A 204 21.91 14.94 84.42
N VAL A 205 20.74 15.26 83.95
CA VAL A 205 19.63 15.83 84.77
C VAL A 205 19.07 14.81 85.75
N ILE A 206 18.83 13.60 85.31
CA ILE A 206 18.20 12.57 86.13
C ILE A 206 19.16 12.01 87.15
N ASN A 207 20.36 11.64 86.79
CA ASN A 207 21.28 10.87 87.58
C ASN A 207 22.32 11.70 88.34
N ARG A 208 22.66 12.93 87.83
CA ARG A 208 23.70 13.74 88.44
C ARG A 208 23.20 15.00 89.15
N MET A 209 22.01 15.54 88.82
CA MET A 209 21.46 16.74 89.42
C MET A 209 20.28 16.46 90.36
N ALA A 210 19.72 15.23 90.42
CA ALA A 210 18.69 14.89 91.40
C ALA A 210 19.32 14.88 92.83
N PRO A 211 18.82 15.69 93.75
CA PRO A 211 19.30 15.68 95.12
C PRO A 211 19.00 14.31 95.74
N ARG A 212 19.96 13.74 96.47
CA ARG A 212 19.76 12.57 97.27
C ARG A 212 18.86 12.88 98.50
#